data_b194645b22591528c7937a466692c090
#
_entry.id   b194645b22591528c7937a466692c090
#
_cell.length_a   1.000
_cell.length_b   1.000
_cell.length_c   1.000
_cell.angle_alpha   90.00
_cell.angle_beta   90.00
_cell.angle_gamma   90.00
#
_symmetry.space_group_name_H-M   'P 1'
#
loop_
_entity.id
_entity.type
_entity.pdbx_description
1 polymer ?
#
loop_
_entity_poly.entity_id
_entity_poly.type
_entity_poly.pdbx_seq_one_letter_code
_entity_poly.pdbx_strand_id
1 'polypeptide(L)'
;MNATPFHHSAMTPRRQLLLAGLAMASSPLWAQSATKPAAVSCPAFLQHRFDRLQDEKPQDLCQYAGRVLLVVNTASFCGFTSQYKDLEALHARYRDQGLVVLGFPSNDFGQQEPGSNQAIADFCESTFGVRFPMFVKSHVVGDDANPLFKQLASATGERPRWNFHKYLVSRDGREVKSHGSATQPNNPKFLKDLERFLSTKS
;
A
#
# COMPACT_ATOMS: atom_id res chain seq x y z
N MET A 1 -69.19 31.35 -38.22
CA MET A 1 -70.03 30.58 -39.15
C MET A 1 -69.91 29.14 -38.69
N ASN A 2 -70.97 28.75 -38.05
CA ASN A 2 -71.85 27.58 -38.23
C ASN A 2 -71.12 26.23 -38.06
N ALA A 3 -71.48 25.39 -37.24
CA ALA A 3 -72.69 24.97 -36.52
C ALA A 3 -72.53 23.43 -36.33
N THR A 4 -72.61 22.98 -35.12
CA THR A 4 -73.21 21.79 -34.53
C THR A 4 -74.13 20.90 -35.46
N PRO A 5 -74.65 19.82 -34.95
CA PRO A 5 -74.33 18.67 -34.13
C PRO A 5 -74.89 17.34 -34.64
N PHE A 6 -74.87 16.21 -33.92
CA PHE A 6 -75.92 15.16 -33.76
C PHE A 6 -75.26 13.88 -33.19
N HIS A 7 -75.49 13.52 -31.97
CA HIS A 7 -76.53 12.75 -31.30
C HIS A 7 -76.57 11.23 -31.56
N HIS A 8 -76.57 10.55 -30.39
CA HIS A 8 -77.20 9.26 -30.06
C HIS A 8 -76.42 7.99 -30.47
N SER A 9 -76.29 6.99 -29.68
CA SER A 9 -77.16 6.39 -28.69
C SER A 9 -76.36 5.40 -27.77
N ALA A 10 -76.86 5.27 -26.59
CA ALA A 10 -76.48 4.29 -25.61
C ALA A 10 -76.81 2.85 -26.02
N MET A 11 -75.93 1.93 -25.60
CA MET A 11 -76.33 0.55 -25.28
C MET A 11 -75.26 -0.10 -24.37
N THR A 12 -75.59 -0.18 -23.12
CA THR A 12 -75.08 -1.26 -22.21
C THR A 12 -75.95 -2.49 -22.51
N PRO A 13 -75.51 -3.74 -22.36
CA PRO A 13 -75.08 -4.35 -21.12
C PRO A 13 -74.09 -5.53 -21.26
N ARG A 14 -73.47 -5.90 -20.26
CA ARG A 14 -73.37 -7.25 -19.66
C ARG A 14 -72.08 -7.46 -18.90
N ARG A 15 -72.29 -7.49 -17.61
CA ARG A 15 -71.31 -8.03 -16.64
C ARG A 15 -70.93 -9.43 -17.07
N GLN A 16 -69.59 -9.62 -17.19
CA GLN A 16 -69.00 -10.93 -17.02
C GLN A 16 -67.90 -10.77 -15.98
N LEU A 17 -68.14 -11.32 -14.78
CA LEU A 17 -67.12 -11.53 -13.75
C LEU A 17 -66.17 -12.62 -14.27
N LEU A 18 -64.95 -12.22 -14.55
CA LEU A 18 -63.84 -13.15 -14.67
C LEU A 18 -63.01 -13.05 -13.39
N LEU A 19 -63.10 -14.07 -12.57
CA LEU A 19 -62.21 -14.34 -11.43
C LEU A 19 -60.82 -14.63 -12.00
N ALA A 20 -59.93 -13.64 -11.95
CA ALA A 20 -58.52 -13.85 -12.23
C ALA A 20 -57.81 -14.22 -10.91
N GLY A 21 -57.43 -15.48 -10.78
CA GLY A 21 -56.68 -15.97 -9.64
C GLY A 21 -55.30 -15.29 -9.60
N LEU A 22 -54.99 -14.64 -8.50
CA LEU A 22 -53.67 -14.17 -8.18
C LEU A 22 -52.77 -15.38 -7.86
N ALA A 23 -51.96 -15.83 -8.81
CA ALA A 23 -50.85 -16.70 -8.54
C ALA A 23 -49.71 -15.86 -7.90
N MET A 24 -49.57 -15.93 -6.59
CA MET A 24 -48.38 -15.40 -5.89
C MET A 24 -47.17 -16.25 -6.24
N ALA A 25 -46.37 -15.78 -7.16
CA ALA A 25 -45.06 -16.33 -7.43
C ALA A 25 -44.12 -15.94 -6.26
N SER A 26 -43.91 -16.87 -5.32
CA SER A 26 -42.88 -16.76 -4.28
C SER A 26 -41.50 -16.93 -4.92
N SER A 27 -40.84 -15.83 -5.24
CA SER A 27 -39.43 -15.85 -5.64
C SER A 27 -38.56 -16.21 -4.44
N PRO A 28 -37.70 -17.24 -4.52
CA PRO A 28 -36.76 -17.51 -3.44
C PRO A 28 -35.74 -16.36 -3.35
N LEU A 29 -35.71 -15.67 -2.22
CA LEU A 29 -34.63 -14.77 -1.88
C LEU A 29 -33.37 -15.64 -1.72
N TRP A 30 -32.52 -15.65 -2.73
CA TRP A 30 -31.15 -16.15 -2.57
C TRP A 30 -30.41 -15.12 -1.71
N ALA A 31 -30.26 -15.42 -0.42
CA ALA A 31 -29.40 -14.70 0.48
C ALA A 31 -27.96 -14.86 -0.05
N GLN A 32 -27.46 -13.86 -0.76
CA GLN A 32 -26.06 -13.76 -1.09
C GLN A 32 -25.30 -13.50 0.23
N SER A 33 -24.75 -14.59 0.79
CA SER A 33 -23.78 -14.47 1.88
C SER A 33 -22.59 -13.69 1.35
N ALA A 34 -22.52 -12.40 1.65
CA ALA A 34 -21.34 -11.61 1.44
C ALA A 34 -20.23 -12.20 2.32
N THR A 35 -19.38 -13.04 1.72
CA THR A 35 -18.15 -13.51 2.36
C THR A 35 -17.30 -12.29 2.67
N LYS A 36 -17.25 -11.92 3.94
CA LYS A 36 -16.32 -10.89 4.44
C LYS A 36 -14.91 -11.29 3.99
N PRO A 37 -14.16 -10.39 3.32
CA PRO A 37 -12.80 -10.69 2.92
C PRO A 37 -12.02 -11.19 4.15
N ALA A 38 -11.35 -12.33 4.01
CA ALA A 38 -10.51 -12.85 5.09
C ALA A 38 -9.52 -11.76 5.49
N ALA A 39 -9.48 -11.39 6.75
CA ALA A 39 -8.53 -10.41 7.25
C ALA A 39 -7.11 -10.95 6.95
N VAL A 40 -6.32 -10.20 6.20
CA VAL A 40 -4.93 -10.56 5.93
C VAL A 40 -4.22 -10.64 7.28
N SER A 41 -3.73 -11.82 7.64
CA SER A 41 -2.99 -11.97 8.90
C SER A 41 -1.69 -11.16 8.82
N CYS A 42 -1.34 -10.50 9.93
CA CYS A 42 -0.09 -9.74 10.00
C CYS A 42 1.11 -10.70 10.02
N PRO A 43 1.97 -10.69 8.99
CA PRO A 43 3.18 -11.50 8.97
C PRO A 43 4.13 -11.16 10.13
N ALA A 44 4.90 -12.14 10.62
CA ALA A 44 5.80 -11.94 11.77
C ALA A 44 6.77 -10.77 11.60
N PHE A 45 7.28 -10.54 10.38
CA PHE A 45 8.21 -9.44 10.09
C PHE A 45 7.56 -8.05 10.13
N LEU A 46 6.22 -7.96 10.15
CA LEU A 46 5.47 -6.70 10.31
C LEU A 46 4.93 -6.50 11.73
N GLN A 47 5.12 -7.45 12.65
CA GLN A 47 4.66 -7.34 14.03
C GLN A 47 5.59 -6.42 14.84
N HIS A 48 5.83 -5.22 14.29
CA HIS A 48 6.66 -4.18 14.88
C HIS A 48 5.94 -2.84 14.85
N ARG A 49 6.30 -2.00 15.78
CA ARG A 49 5.83 -0.62 15.87
C ARG A 49 7.04 0.30 15.86
N PHE A 50 7.00 1.32 15.02
CA PHE A 50 8.00 2.38 14.95
C PHE A 50 7.30 3.73 14.96
N ASP A 51 7.97 4.74 15.52
CA ASP A 51 7.45 6.09 15.50
C ASP A 51 7.68 6.71 14.12
N ARG A 52 6.70 7.48 13.64
CA ARG A 52 6.79 8.19 12.37
C ARG A 52 7.78 9.33 12.48
N LEU A 53 8.51 9.60 11.41
CA LEU A 53 9.51 10.66 11.37
C LEU A 53 8.90 12.05 11.61
N GLN A 54 7.69 12.31 11.08
CA GLN A 54 7.07 13.63 11.03
C GLN A 54 6.50 14.12 12.36
N ASP A 55 6.03 13.23 13.21
CA ASP A 55 5.31 13.60 14.43
C ASP A 55 5.59 12.67 15.61
N GLU A 56 6.53 11.75 15.44
CA GLU A 56 6.98 10.76 16.42
C GLU A 56 5.83 9.95 17.04
N LYS A 57 4.70 9.83 16.32
CA LYS A 57 3.61 8.98 16.77
C LYS A 57 3.83 7.54 16.36
N PRO A 58 3.52 6.59 17.25
CA PRO A 58 3.71 5.17 16.97
C PRO A 58 2.83 4.69 15.82
N GLN A 59 3.44 3.95 14.91
CA GLN A 59 2.80 3.35 13.75
C GLN A 59 3.05 1.86 13.73
N ASP A 60 1.97 1.08 13.68
CA ASP A 60 2.01 -0.37 13.58
C ASP A 60 2.24 -0.78 12.12
N LEU A 61 3.28 -1.58 11.86
CA LEU A 61 3.58 -2.04 10.51
C LEU A 61 2.57 -3.07 9.98
N CYS A 62 1.75 -3.68 10.83
CA CYS A 62 0.68 -4.59 10.40
C CYS A 62 -0.32 -3.93 9.44
N GLN A 63 -0.45 -2.60 9.45
CA GLN A 63 -1.28 -1.88 8.48
C GLN A 63 -0.83 -2.08 7.02
N TYR A 64 0.40 -2.53 6.81
CA TYR A 64 0.96 -2.82 5.48
C TYR A 64 0.88 -4.29 5.09
N ALA A 65 0.20 -5.13 5.89
CA ALA A 65 0.00 -6.53 5.55
C ALA A 65 -0.66 -6.70 4.17
N GLY A 66 -0.17 -7.65 3.36
CA GLY A 66 -0.64 -7.86 2.00
C GLY A 66 -0.10 -6.87 0.95
N ARG A 67 0.80 -5.97 1.34
CA ARG A 67 1.49 -5.05 0.43
C ARG A 67 2.88 -5.57 0.06
N VAL A 68 3.37 -5.18 -1.10
CA VAL A 68 4.79 -5.32 -1.44
C VAL A 68 5.54 -4.19 -0.75
N LEU A 69 6.59 -4.52 0.01
CA LEU A 69 7.33 -3.51 0.74
C LEU A 69 8.72 -3.29 0.14
N LEU A 70 9.12 -2.05 0.07
CA LEU A 70 10.49 -1.63 -0.22
C LEU A 70 11.04 -0.92 1.01
N VAL A 71 11.81 -1.65 1.82
CA VAL A 71 12.43 -1.16 3.06
C VAL A 71 13.82 -0.62 2.74
N VAL A 72 14.09 0.64 3.08
CA VAL A 72 15.33 1.34 2.73
C VAL A 72 15.90 2.07 3.94
N ASN A 73 17.19 1.86 4.24
CA ASN A 73 17.90 2.74 5.18
C ASN A 73 18.42 3.97 4.45
N THR A 74 18.18 5.15 5.01
CA THR A 74 18.39 6.42 4.32
C THR A 74 19.34 7.33 5.08
N ALA A 75 19.89 8.35 4.39
CA ALA A 75 20.69 9.40 4.99
C ALA A 75 20.63 10.69 4.14
N SER A 76 20.65 11.86 4.82
CA SER A 76 20.52 13.17 4.18
C SER A 76 21.82 13.67 3.52
N PHE A 77 22.99 13.22 3.95
CA PHE A 77 24.28 13.72 3.47
C PHE A 77 25.14 12.64 2.80
N CYS A 78 24.52 11.76 2.01
CA CYS A 78 25.16 10.64 1.33
C CYS A 78 25.27 10.90 -0.18
N GLY A 79 26.31 10.35 -0.82
CA GLY A 79 26.40 10.38 -2.30
C GLY A 79 25.22 9.71 -3.02
N PHE A 80 24.45 8.88 -2.29
CA PHE A 80 23.25 8.22 -2.82
C PHE A 80 21.93 8.94 -2.47
N THR A 81 21.97 10.10 -1.80
CA THR A 81 20.77 10.83 -1.33
C THR A 81 19.81 11.19 -2.47
N SER A 82 20.34 11.40 -3.68
CA SER A 82 19.52 11.63 -4.88
C SER A 82 18.52 10.50 -5.18
N GLN A 83 18.74 9.28 -4.65
CA GLN A 83 17.81 8.16 -4.80
C GLN A 83 16.45 8.40 -4.13
N TYR A 84 16.31 9.34 -3.21
CA TYR A 84 15.01 9.74 -2.66
C TYR A 84 14.00 10.11 -3.78
N LYS A 85 14.46 10.82 -4.80
CA LYS A 85 13.62 11.20 -5.95
C LYS A 85 13.05 9.98 -6.68
N ASP A 86 13.89 8.98 -6.93
CA ASP A 86 13.48 7.76 -7.64
C ASP A 86 12.62 6.85 -6.74
N LEU A 87 12.89 6.81 -5.42
CA LEU A 87 12.07 6.08 -4.45
C LEU A 87 10.66 6.68 -4.36
N GLU A 88 10.55 8.01 -4.33
CA GLU A 88 9.25 8.69 -4.33
C GLU A 88 8.51 8.45 -5.66
N ALA A 89 9.21 8.52 -6.80
CA ALA A 89 8.63 8.21 -8.10
C ALA A 89 8.09 6.77 -8.17
N LEU A 90 8.82 5.78 -7.60
CA LEU A 90 8.33 4.41 -7.49
C LEU A 90 7.10 4.32 -6.60
N HIS A 91 7.14 4.97 -5.44
CA HIS A 91 6.01 4.98 -4.51
C HIS A 91 4.76 5.55 -5.18
N ALA A 92 4.87 6.72 -5.81
CA ALA A 92 3.77 7.36 -6.52
C ALA A 92 3.22 6.48 -7.66
N ARG A 93 4.10 5.83 -8.42
CA ARG A 93 3.72 4.99 -9.58
C ARG A 93 3.01 3.70 -9.18
N TYR A 94 3.46 3.04 -8.12
CA TYR A 94 3.03 1.67 -7.82
C TYR A 94 2.20 1.53 -6.53
N ARG A 95 1.95 2.61 -5.77
CA ARG A 95 1.15 2.57 -4.52
C ARG A 95 -0.24 1.97 -4.73
N ASP A 96 -0.90 2.32 -5.83
CA ASP A 96 -2.25 1.82 -6.14
C ASP A 96 -2.22 0.35 -6.59
N GLN A 97 -1.05 -0.16 -7.01
CA GLN A 97 -0.78 -1.56 -7.28
C GLN A 97 -0.32 -2.33 -6.02
N GLY A 98 -0.16 -1.64 -4.91
CA GLY A 98 0.14 -2.21 -3.61
C GLY A 98 1.60 -2.12 -3.17
N LEU A 99 2.44 -1.28 -3.78
CA LEU A 99 3.77 -0.96 -3.25
C LEU A 99 3.66 0.01 -2.07
N VAL A 100 4.45 -0.24 -1.03
CA VAL A 100 4.75 0.74 0.02
C VAL A 100 6.26 0.83 0.18
N VAL A 101 6.81 2.04 0.07
CA VAL A 101 8.20 2.33 0.44
C VAL A 101 8.24 2.71 1.91
N LEU A 102 9.17 2.14 2.67
CA LEU A 102 9.37 2.41 4.10
C LEU A 102 10.81 2.90 4.30
N GLY A 103 10.97 4.17 4.67
CA GLY A 103 12.28 4.78 4.87
C GLY A 103 12.68 4.80 6.34
N PHE A 104 13.90 4.39 6.62
CA PHE A 104 14.51 4.35 7.95
C PHE A 104 15.80 5.17 7.96
N PRO A 105 15.78 6.45 8.37
CA PRO A 105 16.99 7.23 8.55
C PRO A 105 17.95 6.54 9.51
N SER A 106 19.23 6.50 9.16
CA SER A 106 20.25 5.88 9.98
C SER A 106 21.58 6.62 9.93
N ASN A 107 22.22 6.78 11.07
CA ASN A 107 23.54 7.40 11.19
C ASN A 107 24.69 6.39 11.25
N ASP A 108 24.41 5.11 10.97
CA ASP A 108 25.39 4.01 11.11
C ASP A 108 26.54 4.09 10.09
N PHE A 109 26.31 4.78 8.96
CA PHE A 109 27.29 4.81 7.89
C PHE A 109 27.83 6.23 7.68
N GLY A 110 29.07 6.42 8.11
CA GLY A 110 29.80 7.67 7.91
C GLY A 110 29.16 8.89 8.61
N GLN A 111 28.30 8.67 9.58
CA GLN A 111 27.57 9.72 10.31
C GLN A 111 26.85 10.72 9.38
N GLN A 112 26.29 10.19 8.29
CA GLN A 112 25.66 10.99 7.23
C GLN A 112 24.18 11.33 7.50
N GLU A 113 23.68 11.05 8.72
CA GLU A 113 22.34 11.42 9.18
C GLU A 113 22.40 12.06 10.58
N PRO A 114 23.13 13.18 10.76
CA PRO A 114 23.34 13.75 12.10
C PRO A 114 22.13 14.53 12.64
N GLY A 115 21.20 14.94 11.78
CA GLY A 115 20.07 15.79 12.13
C GLY A 115 19.10 15.18 13.14
N SER A 116 18.25 16.03 13.73
CA SER A 116 17.08 15.59 14.49
C SER A 116 16.04 14.98 13.56
N ASN A 117 15.07 14.22 14.10
CA ASN A 117 13.96 13.67 13.30
C ASN A 117 13.22 14.76 12.53
N GLN A 118 12.95 15.91 13.16
CA GLN A 118 12.29 17.04 12.50
C GLN A 118 13.14 17.59 11.33
N ALA A 119 14.45 17.79 11.53
CA ALA A 119 15.33 18.28 10.48
C ALA A 119 15.40 17.32 9.28
N ILE A 120 15.40 16.01 9.55
CA ILE A 120 15.37 14.99 8.50
C ILE A 120 14.02 15.01 7.77
N ALA A 121 12.90 15.13 8.49
CA ALA A 121 11.58 15.22 7.89
C ALA A 121 11.47 16.43 6.95
N ASP A 122 11.88 17.62 7.42
CA ASP A 122 11.86 18.86 6.65
C ASP A 122 12.74 18.76 5.41
N PHE A 123 13.92 18.17 5.52
CA PHE A 123 14.83 17.96 4.41
C PHE A 123 14.23 17.04 3.34
N CYS A 124 13.69 15.89 3.76
CA CYS A 124 13.10 14.92 2.85
C CYS A 124 11.88 15.49 2.10
N GLU A 125 11.02 16.25 2.80
CA GLU A 125 9.84 16.86 2.20
C GLU A 125 10.22 18.01 1.28
N SER A 126 11.02 18.99 1.78
CA SER A 126 11.32 20.21 1.04
C SER A 126 12.24 19.98 -0.16
N THR A 127 13.20 19.04 -0.07
CA THR A 127 14.20 18.84 -1.11
C THR A 127 13.78 17.81 -2.15
N PHE A 128 13.11 16.72 -1.72
CA PHE A 128 12.77 15.60 -2.57
C PHE A 128 11.27 15.32 -2.70
N GLY A 129 10.43 16.05 -1.95
CA GLY A 129 8.98 15.87 -1.96
C GLY A 129 8.54 14.49 -1.44
N VAL A 130 9.31 13.89 -0.53
CA VAL A 130 9.05 12.54 -0.01
C VAL A 130 7.67 12.47 0.65
N ARG A 131 6.84 11.53 0.19
CA ARG A 131 5.50 11.24 0.69
C ARG A 131 5.35 9.82 1.21
N PHE A 132 6.28 8.93 0.86
CA PHE A 132 6.25 7.59 1.42
C PHE A 132 6.53 7.60 2.94
N PRO A 133 6.04 6.60 3.70
CA PRO A 133 6.27 6.49 5.13
C PRO A 133 7.75 6.51 5.51
N MET A 134 8.10 7.43 6.42
CA MET A 134 9.42 7.54 7.04
C MET A 134 9.28 7.33 8.54
N PHE A 135 10.28 6.71 9.15
CA PHE A 135 10.33 6.43 10.58
C PHE A 135 11.45 7.19 11.27
N VAL A 136 11.38 7.30 12.58
CA VAL A 136 12.43 7.95 13.38
C VAL A 136 13.77 7.29 13.14
N LYS A 137 14.83 8.09 13.24
CA LYS A 137 16.21 7.63 13.07
C LYS A 137 16.51 6.46 14.00
N SER A 138 17.08 5.39 13.45
CA SER A 138 17.40 4.17 14.19
C SER A 138 18.66 3.50 13.67
N HIS A 139 19.21 2.57 14.46
CA HIS A 139 20.27 1.68 14.00
C HIS A 139 19.69 0.62 13.05
N VAL A 140 20.42 0.31 11.98
CA VAL A 140 20.05 -0.70 10.97
C VAL A 140 21.09 -1.82 10.86
N VAL A 141 22.23 -1.69 11.55
CA VAL A 141 23.28 -2.72 11.65
C VAL A 141 23.79 -2.82 13.10
N GLY A 142 24.50 -3.90 13.39
CA GLY A 142 25.03 -4.18 14.74
C GLY A 142 23.99 -4.75 15.70
N ASP A 143 24.38 -4.85 16.97
CA ASP A 143 23.55 -5.46 18.01
C ASP A 143 22.33 -4.59 18.36
N ASP A 144 22.44 -3.27 18.14
CA ASP A 144 21.37 -2.30 18.37
C ASP A 144 20.46 -2.08 17.14
N ALA A 145 20.70 -2.82 16.04
CA ALA A 145 19.85 -2.71 14.87
C ALA A 145 18.38 -2.96 15.23
N ASN A 146 17.49 -2.16 14.66
CA ASN A 146 16.07 -2.33 14.90
C ASN A 146 15.59 -3.73 14.43
N PRO A 147 14.53 -4.27 15.05
CA PRO A 147 14.13 -5.67 14.85
C PRO A 147 13.75 -6.00 13.40
N LEU A 148 13.19 -5.05 12.65
CA LEU A 148 12.85 -5.27 11.24
C LEU A 148 14.12 -5.52 10.40
N PHE A 149 15.17 -4.70 10.56
CA PHE A 149 16.41 -4.88 9.81
C PHE A 149 17.15 -6.15 10.21
N LYS A 150 17.09 -6.56 11.50
CA LYS A 150 17.62 -7.86 11.93
C LYS A 150 16.93 -9.02 11.21
N GLN A 151 15.61 -8.99 11.12
CA GLN A 151 14.85 -10.04 10.44
C GLN A 151 15.12 -10.06 8.94
N LEU A 152 15.17 -8.90 8.27
CA LEU A 152 15.44 -8.81 6.83
C LEU A 152 16.87 -9.27 6.50
N ALA A 153 17.84 -8.91 7.32
CA ALA A 153 19.21 -9.38 7.18
C ALA A 153 19.31 -10.91 7.39
N SER A 154 18.60 -11.47 8.38
CA SER A 154 18.52 -12.92 8.60
C SER A 154 17.87 -13.66 7.43
N ALA A 155 16.78 -13.12 6.88
CA ALA A 155 16.05 -13.73 5.77
C ALA A 155 16.84 -13.77 4.46
N THR A 156 17.74 -12.80 4.24
CA THR A 156 18.52 -12.68 3.00
C THR A 156 19.98 -13.15 3.13
N GLY A 157 20.49 -13.30 4.36
CA GLY A 157 21.91 -13.48 4.61
C GLY A 157 22.76 -12.21 4.36
N GLU A 158 22.11 -11.09 4.03
CA GLU A 158 22.75 -9.83 3.69
C GLU A 158 22.25 -8.70 4.58
N ARG A 159 23.18 -7.98 5.22
CA ARG A 159 22.90 -6.76 5.98
C ARG A 159 23.25 -5.51 5.17
N PRO A 160 22.69 -4.34 5.49
CA PRO A 160 23.16 -3.08 4.92
C PRO A 160 24.66 -2.92 5.10
N ARG A 161 25.33 -2.52 4.01
CA ARG A 161 26.78 -2.22 4.02
C ARG A 161 27.03 -0.73 3.84
N TRP A 162 25.99 0.02 3.48
CA TRP A 162 26.01 1.47 3.30
C TRP A 162 24.58 2.02 3.29
N ASN A 163 24.42 3.35 3.27
CA ASN A 163 23.12 4.00 3.12
C ASN A 163 22.44 3.62 1.79
N PHE A 164 21.14 3.67 1.75
CA PHE A 164 20.30 3.29 0.60
C PHE A 164 20.41 1.82 0.18
N HIS A 165 20.72 0.93 1.12
CA HIS A 165 20.48 -0.49 0.94
C HIS A 165 18.98 -0.76 0.98
N LYS A 166 18.51 -1.70 0.14
CA LYS A 166 17.07 -1.93 -0.07
C LYS A 166 16.74 -3.40 0.14
N TYR A 167 15.64 -3.63 0.84
CA TYR A 167 15.00 -4.95 0.90
C TYR A 167 13.64 -4.86 0.23
N LEU A 168 13.42 -5.70 -0.77
CA LEU A 168 12.14 -5.86 -1.43
C LEU A 168 11.46 -7.11 -0.88
N VAL A 169 10.25 -6.95 -0.30
CA VAL A 169 9.52 -8.00 0.41
C VAL A 169 8.21 -8.29 -0.34
N SER A 170 7.92 -9.57 -0.60
CA SER A 170 6.68 -10.02 -1.23
C SER A 170 5.45 -9.74 -0.35
N ARG A 171 4.25 -9.77 -0.93
CA ARG A 171 2.98 -9.49 -0.21
C ARG A 171 2.73 -10.39 1.00
N ASP A 172 3.12 -11.65 0.90
CA ASP A 172 2.99 -12.64 1.96
C ASP A 172 4.17 -12.67 2.93
N GLY A 173 5.21 -11.85 2.66
CA GLY A 173 6.43 -11.77 3.46
C GLY A 173 7.37 -12.97 3.37
N ARG A 174 7.11 -13.92 2.47
CA ARG A 174 7.90 -15.15 2.38
C ARG A 174 9.15 -15.00 1.53
N GLU A 175 9.12 -14.11 0.56
CA GLU A 175 10.27 -13.82 -0.28
C GLU A 175 10.80 -12.43 0.00
N VAL A 176 12.10 -12.35 0.28
CA VAL A 176 12.83 -11.10 0.51
C VAL A 176 14.01 -11.06 -0.44
N LYS A 177 14.17 -9.96 -1.17
CA LYS A 177 15.36 -9.71 -2.00
C LYS A 177 16.14 -8.54 -1.45
N SER A 178 17.45 -8.70 -1.37
CA SER A 178 18.39 -7.67 -0.97
C SER A 178 18.99 -6.99 -2.20
N HIS A 179 19.09 -5.67 -2.16
CA HIS A 179 19.70 -4.85 -3.20
C HIS A 179 20.63 -3.81 -2.56
N GLY A 180 21.90 -3.86 -2.92
CA GLY A 180 22.90 -2.94 -2.37
C GLY A 180 22.66 -1.48 -2.75
N SER A 181 23.35 -0.58 -2.10
CA SER A 181 23.24 0.89 -2.22
C SER A 181 23.40 1.39 -3.65
N ALA A 182 24.28 0.79 -4.44
CA ALA A 182 24.53 1.18 -5.84
C ALA A 182 23.39 0.80 -6.80
N THR A 183 22.47 -0.10 -6.39
CA THR A 183 21.31 -0.44 -7.21
C THR A 183 20.32 0.72 -7.16
N GLN A 184 20.22 1.46 -8.25
CA GLN A 184 19.26 2.56 -8.38
C GLN A 184 17.82 2.03 -8.38
N PRO A 185 16.85 2.77 -7.81
CA PRO A 185 15.44 2.35 -7.83
C PRO A 185 14.86 2.19 -9.25
N ASN A 186 15.40 2.90 -10.23
CA ASN A 186 15.00 2.79 -11.64
C ASN A 186 15.81 1.73 -12.44
N ASN A 187 16.66 0.92 -11.78
CA ASN A 187 17.43 -0.13 -12.41
C ASN A 187 16.51 -1.20 -13.02
N PRO A 188 16.68 -1.62 -14.30
CA PRO A 188 15.78 -2.56 -14.96
C PRO A 188 15.65 -3.91 -14.23
N LYS A 189 16.74 -4.44 -13.66
CA LYS A 189 16.71 -5.70 -12.90
C LYS A 189 15.89 -5.54 -11.61
N PHE A 190 16.08 -4.42 -10.90
CA PHE A 190 15.31 -4.10 -9.71
C PHE A 190 13.81 -3.96 -10.05
N LEU A 191 13.47 -3.22 -11.11
CA LEU A 191 12.08 -3.06 -11.56
C LEU A 191 11.43 -4.39 -11.95
N LYS A 192 12.17 -5.28 -12.61
CA LYS A 192 11.68 -6.63 -12.93
C LYS A 192 11.31 -7.42 -11.65
N ASP A 193 12.14 -7.35 -10.62
CA ASP A 193 11.87 -8.01 -9.34
C ASP A 193 10.64 -7.39 -8.65
N LEU A 194 10.54 -6.06 -8.64
CA LEU A 194 9.39 -5.32 -8.09
C LEU A 194 8.08 -5.69 -8.80
N GLU A 195 8.06 -5.63 -10.13
CA GLU A 195 6.86 -5.92 -10.92
C GLU A 195 6.43 -7.38 -10.77
N ARG A 196 7.37 -8.32 -10.64
CA ARG A 196 7.07 -9.71 -10.31
C ARG A 196 6.36 -9.83 -8.95
N PHE A 197 6.84 -9.15 -7.91
CA PHE A 197 6.21 -9.17 -6.60
C PHE A 197 4.81 -8.52 -6.62
N LEU A 198 4.66 -7.43 -7.38
CA LEU A 198 3.37 -6.75 -7.54
C LEU A 198 2.33 -7.60 -8.27
N SER A 199 2.76 -8.40 -9.26
CA SER A 199 1.87 -9.27 -10.05
C SER A 199 1.40 -10.52 -9.29
N THR A 200 2.11 -10.94 -8.23
CA THR A 200 1.73 -12.08 -7.41
C THR A 200 0.54 -11.70 -6.54
N LYS A 201 -0.58 -12.42 -6.69
CA LYS A 201 -1.77 -12.27 -5.82
C LYS A 201 -1.46 -12.90 -4.46
N SER A 202 -1.94 -12.27 -3.40
CA SER A 202 -1.92 -12.81 -2.02
C SER A 202 -2.79 -14.04 -1.92
#